data_7acbc913b234e84833e0603413da6bd7
#
_entry.id   7acbc913b234e84833e0603413da6bd7
#
_cell.length_a   1.000
_cell.length_b   1.000
_cell.length_c   1.000
_cell.angle_alpha   90.00
_cell.angle_beta   90.00
_cell.angle_gamma   90.00
#
_symmetry.space_group_name_H-M   'P 1'
#
loop_
_entity.id
_entity.type
_entity.pdbx_description
1 polymer ?
#
loop_
_entity_poly.entity_id
_entity_poly.type
_entity_poly.pdbx_seq_one_letter_code
_entity_poly.pdbx_strand_id
1 'polypeptide(L)'
;MKIVDELLALYASYGGELYAGEPITQLAHALQSAALAEADGADEALIAAALLHDVGHLVDKHAAGAAASGIDRQHEDIGSGYLARWFKPEVIEPIRRHVAAKRCLVTTEPGYFATLSEASVLSLKVQGGPFTNGEARSFLALPGAADALRLRKWDDLAKVPDLKTPDLAYYRRHIEAGLKPSSS
;
A
#
# COMPACT_ATOMS: atom_id res chain seq x y z
N MET A 1 3.79 16.79 -14.56
CA MET A 1 2.53 17.25 -13.97
C MET A 1 2.76 17.44 -12.48
N LYS A 2 2.26 18.54 -11.90
CA LYS A 2 2.63 19.01 -10.56
C LYS A 2 2.49 17.94 -9.45
N ILE A 3 1.39 17.18 -9.43
CA ILE A 3 1.18 16.14 -8.40
C ILE A 3 2.22 15.01 -8.45
N VAL A 4 2.65 14.59 -9.64
CA VAL A 4 3.67 13.55 -9.78
C VAL A 4 5.00 14.03 -9.20
N ASP A 5 5.39 15.26 -9.51
CA ASP A 5 6.63 15.86 -8.97
C ASP A 5 6.54 16.06 -7.44
N GLU A 6 5.36 16.40 -6.92
CA GLU A 6 5.10 16.48 -5.48
C GLU A 6 5.24 15.12 -4.79
N LEU A 7 4.70 14.04 -5.38
CA LEU A 7 4.85 12.68 -4.85
C LEU A 7 6.30 12.20 -4.88
N LEU A 8 7.02 12.42 -5.98
CA LEU A 8 8.44 12.08 -6.08
C LEU A 8 9.27 12.84 -5.03
N ALA A 9 8.99 14.14 -4.84
CA ALA A 9 9.65 14.95 -3.81
C ALA A 9 9.31 14.49 -2.39
N LEU A 10 8.07 14.03 -2.14
CA LEU A 10 7.64 13.48 -0.85
C LEU A 10 8.44 12.23 -0.50
N TYR A 11 8.55 11.27 -1.43
CA TYR A 11 9.37 10.07 -1.23
C TYR A 11 10.87 10.39 -1.12
N ALA A 12 11.39 11.35 -1.89
CA ALA A 12 12.79 11.77 -1.79
C ALA A 12 13.11 12.41 -0.43
N SER A 13 12.16 13.14 0.16
CA SER A 13 12.36 13.87 1.44
C SER A 13 12.13 13.00 2.68
N TYR A 14 11.16 12.09 2.65
CA TYR A 14 10.69 11.35 3.83
C TYR A 14 10.78 9.83 3.66
N GLY A 15 10.98 9.32 2.45
CA GLY A 15 11.05 7.89 2.18
C GLY A 15 12.27 7.18 2.76
N GLY A 16 13.28 7.92 3.24
CA GLY A 16 14.45 7.38 3.93
C GLY A 16 14.21 6.92 5.37
N GLU A 17 13.05 7.23 5.94
CA GLU A 17 12.68 6.78 7.27
C GLU A 17 12.39 5.27 7.29
N LEU A 18 12.64 4.62 8.45
CA LEU A 18 12.36 3.20 8.61
C LEU A 18 10.87 2.91 8.49
N TYR A 19 10.55 1.80 7.85
CA TYR A 19 9.20 1.31 7.69
C TYR A 19 8.74 0.54 8.94
N ALA A 20 7.91 1.15 9.73
CA ALA A 20 7.11 0.62 10.85
C ALA A 20 7.61 -0.69 11.51
N GLY A 21 8.86 -0.70 12.03
CA GLY A 21 9.45 -1.88 12.69
C GLY A 21 10.08 -2.91 11.76
N GLU A 22 10.11 -2.65 10.47
CA GLU A 22 10.81 -3.48 9.48
C GLU A 22 12.24 -2.95 9.21
N PRO A 23 13.20 -3.80 8.80
CA PRO A 23 14.59 -3.40 8.57
C PRO A 23 14.84 -2.75 7.20
N ILE A 24 13.85 -2.05 6.68
CA ILE A 24 13.89 -1.34 5.38
C ILE A 24 13.32 0.06 5.51
N THR A 25 13.55 0.92 4.52
CA THR A 25 12.98 2.26 4.47
C THR A 25 11.61 2.26 3.79
N GLN A 26 10.81 3.30 4.04
CA GLN A 26 9.52 3.53 3.38
C GLN A 26 9.66 3.52 1.84
N LEU A 27 10.71 4.16 1.32
CA LEU A 27 10.98 4.17 -0.12
C LEU A 27 11.34 2.77 -0.64
N ALA A 28 12.20 2.03 0.06
CA ALA A 28 12.59 0.68 -0.34
C ALA A 28 11.35 -0.24 -0.38
N HIS A 29 10.47 -0.15 0.62
CA HIS A 29 9.21 -0.89 0.67
C HIS A 29 8.31 -0.55 -0.53
N ALA A 30 8.10 0.74 -0.81
CA ALA A 30 7.30 1.20 -1.94
C ALA A 30 7.83 0.70 -3.29
N LEU A 31 9.15 0.80 -3.51
CA LEU A 31 9.79 0.34 -4.74
C LEU A 31 9.73 -1.19 -4.90
N GLN A 32 9.90 -1.95 -3.82
CA GLN A 32 9.77 -3.40 -3.85
C GLN A 32 8.34 -3.84 -4.13
N SER A 33 7.34 -3.19 -3.53
CA SER A 33 5.93 -3.46 -3.80
C SER A 33 5.59 -3.22 -5.27
N ALA A 34 6.08 -2.12 -5.87
CA ALA A 34 5.87 -1.82 -7.28
C ALA A 34 6.60 -2.82 -8.20
N ALA A 35 7.83 -3.23 -7.86
CA ALA A 35 8.58 -4.22 -8.63
C ALA A 35 7.92 -5.60 -8.63
N LEU A 36 7.36 -6.02 -7.49
CA LEU A 36 6.59 -7.26 -7.37
C LEU A 36 5.30 -7.18 -8.20
N ALA A 37 4.59 -6.05 -8.17
CA ALA A 37 3.40 -5.84 -9.00
C ALA A 37 3.72 -5.93 -10.50
N GLU A 38 4.80 -5.29 -10.93
CA GLU A 38 5.26 -5.32 -12.33
C GLU A 38 5.66 -6.76 -12.75
N ALA A 39 6.41 -7.48 -11.92
CA ALA A 39 6.79 -8.87 -12.17
C ALA A 39 5.60 -9.83 -12.23
N ASP A 40 4.52 -9.55 -11.50
CA ASP A 40 3.27 -10.31 -11.52
C ASP A 40 2.32 -9.90 -12.67
N GLY A 41 2.78 -9.05 -13.59
CA GLY A 41 2.02 -8.61 -14.77
C GLY A 41 0.82 -7.72 -14.45
N ALA A 42 0.88 -6.94 -13.37
CA ALA A 42 -0.13 -5.95 -13.04
C ALA A 42 -0.18 -4.84 -14.12
N ASP A 43 -1.34 -4.23 -14.28
CA ASP A 43 -1.46 -3.05 -15.15
C ASP A 43 -0.83 -1.80 -14.50
N GLU A 44 -0.68 -0.74 -15.30
CA GLU A 44 -0.04 0.52 -14.90
C GLU A 44 -0.69 1.13 -13.65
N ALA A 45 -2.02 1.05 -13.53
CA ALA A 45 -2.75 1.62 -12.41
C ALA A 45 -2.48 0.85 -11.12
N LEU A 46 -2.42 -0.46 -11.18
CA LEU A 46 -2.18 -1.31 -10.02
C LEU A 46 -0.70 -1.29 -9.60
N ILE A 47 0.25 -1.12 -10.54
CA ILE A 47 1.66 -0.84 -10.23
C ILE A 47 1.79 0.50 -9.50
N ALA A 48 1.09 1.54 -9.98
CA ALA A 48 1.05 2.84 -9.27
C ALA A 48 0.42 2.70 -7.88
N ALA A 49 -0.64 1.91 -7.74
CA ALA A 49 -1.25 1.63 -6.44
C ALA A 49 -0.26 0.94 -5.49
N ALA A 50 0.49 -0.05 -5.97
CA ALA A 50 1.51 -0.75 -5.19
C ALA A 50 2.64 0.18 -4.73
N LEU A 51 3.09 1.11 -5.59
CA LEU A 51 4.07 2.13 -5.22
C LEU A 51 3.55 3.09 -4.15
N LEU A 52 2.27 3.49 -4.22
CA LEU A 52 1.70 4.59 -3.45
C LEU A 52 0.86 4.12 -2.24
N HIS A 53 0.72 2.81 -1.99
CA HIS A 53 -0.26 2.30 -1.02
C HIS A 53 -0.05 2.85 0.39
N ASP A 54 1.18 3.06 0.78
CA ASP A 54 1.57 3.55 2.10
C ASP A 54 1.92 5.05 2.14
N VAL A 55 1.62 5.81 1.07
CA VAL A 55 1.87 7.25 1.03
C VAL A 55 1.23 8.00 2.21
N GLY A 56 0.17 7.46 2.79
CA GLY A 56 -0.47 8.01 3.99
C GLY A 56 0.47 8.16 5.17
N HIS A 57 1.44 7.27 5.33
CA HIS A 57 2.48 7.39 6.36
C HIS A 57 3.40 8.59 6.11
N LEU A 58 3.66 8.95 4.86
CA LEU A 58 4.49 10.09 4.51
C LEU A 58 3.72 11.42 4.62
N VAL A 59 2.42 11.39 4.32
CA VAL A 59 1.53 12.57 4.41
C VAL A 59 1.21 12.90 5.86
N ASP A 60 0.92 11.89 6.68
CA ASP A 60 0.65 12.07 8.11
C ASP A 60 1.95 12.09 8.92
N LYS A 61 2.54 13.27 9.06
CA LYS A 61 3.78 13.50 9.84
C LYS A 61 3.70 13.06 11.31
N HIS A 62 2.51 12.75 11.81
CA HIS A 62 2.28 12.30 13.18
C HIS A 62 2.15 10.76 13.29
N ALA A 63 2.26 10.04 12.19
CA ALA A 63 2.06 8.58 12.15
C ALA A 63 3.21 7.77 12.74
N ALA A 64 4.41 8.33 12.87
CA ALA A 64 5.57 7.62 13.40
C ALA A 64 5.27 7.01 14.79
N GLY A 65 5.31 5.67 14.88
CA GLY A 65 5.07 4.94 16.12
C GLY A 65 3.60 4.71 16.49
N ALA A 66 2.64 5.13 15.68
CA ALA A 66 1.21 4.97 15.99
C ALA A 66 0.78 3.52 16.17
N ALA A 67 1.21 2.62 15.29
CA ALA A 67 0.89 1.19 15.40
C ALA A 67 1.53 0.56 16.65
N ALA A 68 2.76 0.94 16.98
CA ALA A 68 3.44 0.49 18.19
C ALA A 68 2.76 1.00 19.47
N SER A 69 2.10 2.17 19.42
CA SER A 69 1.31 2.73 20.52
C SER A 69 -0.11 2.17 20.62
N GLY A 70 -0.49 1.25 19.73
CA GLY A 70 -1.85 0.68 19.69
C GLY A 70 -2.90 1.61 19.08
N ILE A 71 -2.49 2.63 18.35
CA ILE A 71 -3.37 3.55 17.64
C ILE A 71 -3.38 3.17 16.17
N ASP A 72 -4.56 2.81 15.64
CA ASP A 72 -4.77 2.69 14.19
C ASP A 72 -5.00 4.09 13.62
N ARG A 73 -4.10 4.52 12.74
CA ARG A 73 -4.18 5.84 12.09
C ARG A 73 -4.87 5.81 10.74
N GLN A 74 -5.33 4.64 10.30
CA GLN A 74 -6.03 4.50 9.02
C GLN A 74 -5.22 5.16 7.86
N HIS A 75 -3.91 4.82 7.79
CA HIS A 75 -3.01 5.39 6.77
C HIS A 75 -3.52 5.13 5.35
N GLU A 76 -4.24 4.04 5.14
CA GLU A 76 -4.92 3.69 3.90
C GLU A 76 -6.01 4.71 3.51
N ASP A 77 -6.76 5.22 4.49
CA ASP A 77 -7.77 6.26 4.26
C ASP A 77 -7.12 7.63 4.05
N ILE A 78 -6.09 7.97 4.83
CA ILE A 78 -5.31 9.20 4.65
C ILE A 78 -4.67 9.23 3.25
N GLY A 79 -3.96 8.15 2.88
CA GLY A 79 -3.29 8.06 1.58
C GLY A 79 -4.26 8.07 0.40
N SER A 80 -5.29 7.24 0.44
CA SER A 80 -6.31 7.21 -0.61
C SER A 80 -7.07 8.52 -0.72
N GLY A 81 -7.40 9.16 0.40
CA GLY A 81 -8.05 10.48 0.43
C GLY A 81 -7.18 11.58 -0.18
N TYR A 82 -5.88 11.60 0.14
CA TYR A 82 -4.92 12.53 -0.45
C TYR A 82 -4.83 12.38 -1.98
N LEU A 83 -4.78 11.12 -2.47
CA LEU A 83 -4.65 10.80 -3.89
C LEU A 83 -5.97 10.93 -4.68
N ALA A 84 -7.13 10.78 -4.03
CA ALA A 84 -8.43 10.65 -4.70
C ALA A 84 -8.79 11.81 -5.65
N ARG A 85 -8.25 13.00 -5.40
CA ARG A 85 -8.45 14.17 -6.28
C ARG A 85 -7.85 13.97 -7.67
N TRP A 86 -6.73 13.24 -7.75
CA TRP A 86 -5.87 13.20 -8.94
C TRP A 86 -5.92 11.86 -9.68
N PHE A 87 -6.12 10.76 -8.95
CA PHE A 87 -5.99 9.41 -9.47
C PHE A 87 -7.33 8.76 -9.77
N LYS A 88 -7.29 7.81 -10.71
CA LYS A 88 -8.41 6.96 -11.09
C LYS A 88 -8.82 6.02 -9.93
N PRO A 89 -10.09 5.53 -9.92
CA PRO A 89 -10.54 4.55 -8.92
C PRO A 89 -9.69 3.28 -8.88
N GLU A 90 -9.14 2.84 -10.02
CA GLU A 90 -8.30 1.65 -10.17
C GLU A 90 -6.98 1.76 -9.36
N VAL A 91 -6.50 2.97 -9.08
CA VAL A 91 -5.39 3.23 -8.15
C VAL A 91 -5.88 3.35 -6.72
N ILE A 92 -6.98 4.08 -6.51
CA ILE A 92 -7.45 4.46 -5.17
C ILE A 92 -8.05 3.30 -4.39
N GLU A 93 -8.87 2.45 -5.06
CA GLU A 93 -9.59 1.40 -4.36
C GLU A 93 -8.68 0.30 -3.79
N PRO A 94 -7.63 -0.20 -4.51
CA PRO A 94 -6.66 -1.11 -3.90
C PRO A 94 -5.92 -0.48 -2.71
N ILE A 95 -5.51 0.78 -2.79
CA ILE A 95 -4.86 1.50 -1.69
C ILE A 95 -5.77 1.55 -0.47
N ARG A 96 -7.00 2.03 -0.64
CA ARG A 96 -7.97 2.13 0.46
C ARG A 96 -8.25 0.81 1.13
N ARG A 97 -8.16 -0.31 0.40
CA ARG A 97 -8.59 -1.63 0.86
C ARG A 97 -7.46 -2.56 1.28
N HIS A 98 -6.17 -2.18 1.17
CA HIS A 98 -5.08 -3.13 1.42
C HIS A 98 -5.01 -3.62 2.87
N VAL A 99 -5.41 -2.79 3.84
CA VAL A 99 -5.53 -3.20 5.26
C VAL A 99 -6.68 -4.19 5.45
N ALA A 100 -7.84 -3.90 4.86
CA ALA A 100 -8.98 -4.81 4.87
C ALA A 100 -8.67 -6.13 4.13
N ALA A 101 -7.87 -6.06 3.06
CA ALA A 101 -7.37 -7.23 2.33
C ALA A 101 -6.52 -8.14 3.21
N LYS A 102 -5.63 -7.61 4.07
CA LYS A 102 -4.89 -8.39 5.06
C LYS A 102 -5.83 -9.17 5.99
N ARG A 103 -6.83 -8.48 6.54
CA ARG A 103 -7.84 -9.09 7.42
C ARG A 103 -8.62 -10.21 6.71
N CYS A 104 -8.96 -10.00 5.44
CA CYS A 104 -9.64 -10.98 4.60
C CYS A 104 -8.74 -12.20 4.33
N LEU A 105 -7.49 -12.01 3.91
CA LEU A 105 -6.53 -13.09 3.61
C LEU A 105 -6.29 -13.99 4.84
N VAL A 106 -6.15 -13.42 6.02
CA VAL A 106 -6.00 -14.20 7.26
C VAL A 106 -7.19 -15.13 7.49
N THR A 107 -8.39 -14.73 7.07
CA THR A 107 -9.60 -15.54 7.22
C THR A 107 -9.78 -16.58 6.11
N THR A 108 -9.40 -16.21 4.88
CA THR A 108 -9.77 -17.00 3.69
C THR A 108 -8.66 -17.85 3.12
N GLU A 109 -7.40 -17.54 3.42
CA GLU A 109 -6.24 -18.24 2.86
C GLU A 109 -5.49 -19.00 3.96
N PRO A 110 -5.62 -20.36 4.00
CA PRO A 110 -4.93 -21.17 4.99
C PRO A 110 -3.42 -20.96 4.96
N GLY A 111 -2.82 -20.74 6.14
CA GLY A 111 -1.39 -20.51 6.28
C GLY A 111 -0.92 -19.06 6.08
N TYR A 112 -1.73 -18.17 5.51
CA TYR A 112 -1.33 -16.78 5.28
C TYR A 112 -0.92 -16.05 6.57
N PHE A 113 -1.61 -16.27 7.69
CA PHE A 113 -1.23 -15.66 8.97
C PHE A 113 0.22 -15.99 9.38
N ALA A 114 0.69 -17.20 9.09
CA ALA A 114 2.06 -17.62 9.43
C ALA A 114 3.15 -16.96 8.57
N THR A 115 2.77 -16.30 7.46
CA THR A 115 3.71 -15.57 6.58
C THR A 115 3.88 -14.10 6.98
N LEU A 116 3.03 -13.59 7.89
CA LEU A 116 3.08 -12.20 8.32
C LEU A 116 4.31 -11.93 9.19
N SER A 117 4.96 -10.78 8.99
CA SER A 117 5.99 -10.28 9.90
C SER A 117 5.39 -9.93 11.27
N GLU A 118 6.25 -9.82 12.29
CA GLU A 118 5.83 -9.41 13.63
C GLU A 118 5.12 -8.04 13.61
N ALA A 119 5.61 -7.08 12.83
CA ALA A 119 4.99 -5.77 12.64
C ALA A 119 3.60 -5.89 11.99
N SER A 120 3.45 -6.76 10.98
CA SER A 120 2.15 -7.04 10.35
C SER A 120 1.17 -7.72 11.30
N VAL A 121 1.64 -8.62 12.17
CA VAL A 121 0.79 -9.24 13.21
C VAL A 121 0.34 -8.21 14.24
N LEU A 122 1.24 -7.31 14.66
CA LEU A 122 0.91 -6.24 15.61
C LEU A 122 -0.13 -5.30 15.00
N SER A 123 0.09 -4.83 13.78
CA SER A 123 -0.85 -3.94 13.07
C SER A 123 -2.21 -4.62 12.83
N LEU A 124 -2.24 -5.91 12.51
CA LEU A 124 -3.50 -6.65 12.38
C LEU A 124 -4.35 -6.58 13.66
N LYS A 125 -3.73 -6.70 14.84
CA LYS A 125 -4.45 -6.61 16.14
C LYS A 125 -5.10 -5.25 16.33
N VAL A 126 -4.37 -4.16 16.09
CA VAL A 126 -4.90 -2.79 16.27
C VAL A 126 -5.93 -2.42 15.19
N GLN A 127 -5.86 -3.06 14.02
CA GLN A 127 -6.79 -2.89 12.90
C GLN A 127 -8.07 -3.74 13.01
N GLY A 128 -8.33 -4.34 14.17
CA GLY A 128 -9.57 -5.09 14.45
C GLY A 128 -9.48 -6.60 14.18
N GLY A 129 -8.28 -7.15 13.96
CA GLY A 129 -8.05 -8.59 13.78
C GLY A 129 -8.59 -9.17 12.47
N PRO A 130 -8.60 -10.51 12.32
CA PRO A 130 -9.16 -11.17 11.15
C PRO A 130 -10.65 -10.84 10.93
N PHE A 131 -11.09 -10.86 9.69
CA PHE A 131 -12.52 -10.80 9.39
C PHE A 131 -13.24 -12.07 9.85
N THR A 132 -14.51 -11.94 10.17
CA THR A 132 -15.44 -13.08 10.17
C THR A 132 -15.65 -13.58 8.73
N ASN A 133 -16.14 -14.83 8.57
CA ASN A 133 -16.49 -15.35 7.24
C ASN A 133 -17.54 -14.47 6.50
N GLY A 134 -18.43 -13.81 7.25
CA GLY A 134 -19.42 -12.90 6.69
C GLY A 134 -18.78 -11.62 6.14
N GLU A 135 -17.92 -10.99 6.92
CA GLU A 135 -17.17 -9.80 6.50
C GLU A 135 -16.26 -10.09 5.32
N ALA A 136 -15.56 -11.24 5.33
CA ALA A 136 -14.72 -11.65 4.21
C ALA A 136 -15.52 -11.80 2.90
N ARG A 137 -16.69 -12.45 2.94
CA ARG A 137 -17.59 -12.55 1.78
C ARG A 137 -18.05 -11.18 1.29
N SER A 138 -18.42 -10.29 2.21
CA SER A 138 -18.83 -8.92 1.86
C SER A 138 -17.70 -8.12 1.23
N PHE A 139 -16.48 -8.24 1.76
CA PHE A 139 -15.29 -7.61 1.20
C PHE A 139 -14.99 -8.11 -0.22
N LEU A 140 -15.01 -9.42 -0.45
CA LEU A 140 -14.73 -10.04 -1.75
C LEU A 140 -15.72 -9.62 -2.85
N ALA A 141 -16.92 -9.17 -2.49
CA ALA A 141 -17.91 -8.65 -3.41
C ALA A 141 -17.69 -7.18 -3.81
N LEU A 142 -16.76 -6.47 -3.17
CA LEU A 142 -16.51 -5.05 -3.45
C LEU A 142 -15.71 -4.87 -4.75
N PRO A 143 -15.99 -3.81 -5.53
CA PRO A 143 -15.12 -3.41 -6.63
C PRO A 143 -13.68 -3.18 -6.13
N GLY A 144 -12.69 -3.67 -6.87
CA GLY A 144 -11.27 -3.52 -6.52
C GLY A 144 -10.77 -4.45 -5.41
N ALA A 145 -11.62 -5.33 -4.82
CA ALA A 145 -11.19 -6.27 -3.79
C ALA A 145 -10.09 -7.23 -4.28
N ALA A 146 -10.22 -7.75 -5.51
CA ALA A 146 -9.22 -8.64 -6.10
C ALA A 146 -7.84 -7.97 -6.20
N ASP A 147 -7.79 -6.72 -6.66
CA ASP A 147 -6.56 -5.95 -6.77
C ASP A 147 -5.99 -5.58 -5.40
N ALA A 148 -6.84 -5.30 -4.42
CA ALA A 148 -6.41 -5.08 -3.04
C ALA A 148 -5.76 -6.34 -2.43
N LEU A 149 -6.28 -7.55 -2.72
CA LEU A 149 -5.68 -8.80 -2.28
C LEU A 149 -4.31 -9.04 -2.94
N ARG A 150 -4.16 -8.75 -4.24
CA ARG A 150 -2.88 -8.81 -4.95
C ARG A 150 -1.89 -7.84 -4.33
N LEU A 151 -2.28 -6.56 -4.22
CA LEU A 151 -1.46 -5.51 -3.62
C LEU A 151 -1.00 -5.93 -2.22
N ARG A 152 -1.91 -6.45 -1.38
CA ARG A 152 -1.56 -6.88 -0.03
C ARG A 152 -0.49 -7.98 -0.01
N LYS A 153 -0.52 -8.92 -0.93
CA LYS A 153 0.51 -9.96 -1.02
C LYS A 153 1.88 -9.38 -1.38
N TRP A 154 1.93 -8.40 -2.27
CA TRP A 154 3.19 -7.71 -2.60
C TRP A 154 3.71 -6.89 -1.42
N ASP A 155 2.85 -6.17 -0.69
CA ASP A 155 3.19 -5.44 0.52
C ASP A 155 3.85 -6.38 1.56
N ASP A 156 3.28 -7.57 1.79
CA ASP A 156 3.87 -8.52 2.75
C ASP A 156 5.24 -9.06 2.30
N LEU A 157 5.48 -9.19 1.01
CA LEU A 157 6.74 -9.67 0.43
C LEU A 157 7.80 -8.57 0.27
N ALA A 158 7.39 -7.31 0.22
CA ALA A 158 8.24 -6.15 -0.06
C ALA A 158 9.04 -5.67 1.15
N LYS A 159 9.73 -6.58 1.86
CA LYS A 159 10.43 -6.33 3.13
C LYS A 159 11.83 -6.92 3.16
N VAL A 160 12.47 -7.00 1.99
CA VAL A 160 13.79 -7.60 1.84
C VAL A 160 14.88 -6.52 1.93
N PRO A 161 15.76 -6.56 2.95
CA PRO A 161 16.86 -5.60 3.04
C PRO A 161 17.75 -5.64 1.79
N ASP A 162 18.23 -4.47 1.36
CA ASP A 162 19.20 -4.29 0.27
C ASP A 162 18.80 -4.87 -1.10
N LEU A 163 17.53 -5.25 -1.29
CA LEU A 163 17.02 -5.72 -2.58
C LEU A 163 17.12 -4.60 -3.62
N LYS A 164 17.75 -4.92 -4.76
CA LYS A 164 17.86 -3.99 -5.89
C LYS A 164 16.54 -3.94 -6.66
N THR A 165 16.01 -2.74 -6.82
CA THR A 165 14.80 -2.44 -7.60
C THR A 165 15.09 -1.32 -8.60
N PRO A 166 14.25 -1.11 -9.62
CA PRO A 166 14.21 0.15 -10.34
C PRO A 166 14.00 1.31 -9.37
N ASP A 167 14.50 2.49 -9.74
CA ASP A 167 14.38 3.68 -8.92
C ASP A 167 13.01 4.37 -9.06
N LEU A 168 12.78 5.39 -8.25
CA LEU A 168 11.53 6.14 -8.25
C LEU A 168 11.25 6.84 -9.60
N ALA A 169 12.30 7.26 -10.32
CA ALA A 169 12.16 7.89 -11.63
C ALA A 169 11.64 6.91 -12.69
N TYR A 170 12.03 5.65 -12.61
CA TYR A 170 11.52 4.57 -13.47
C TYR A 170 9.99 4.44 -13.36
N TYR A 171 9.44 4.51 -12.14
CA TYR A 171 8.00 4.34 -11.89
C TYR A 171 7.17 5.59 -12.18
N ARG A 172 7.78 6.72 -12.53
CA ARG A 172 7.05 7.95 -12.92
C ARG A 172 5.95 7.67 -13.94
N ARG A 173 6.24 6.88 -14.97
CA ARG A 173 5.29 6.54 -16.04
C ARG A 173 4.01 5.88 -15.52
N HIS A 174 4.14 4.98 -14.53
CA HIS A 174 3.00 4.27 -13.93
C HIS A 174 2.14 5.24 -13.11
N ILE A 175 2.79 6.12 -12.32
CA ILE A 175 2.08 7.19 -11.60
C ILE A 175 1.29 8.06 -12.57
N GLU A 176 1.91 8.48 -13.68
CA GLU A 176 1.27 9.31 -14.71
C GLU A 176 0.10 8.59 -15.39
N ALA A 177 0.23 7.30 -15.70
CA ALA A 177 -0.84 6.47 -16.29
C ALA A 177 -2.04 6.29 -15.35
N GLY A 178 -1.80 6.29 -14.03
CA GLY A 178 -2.86 6.21 -13.01
C GLY A 178 -3.68 7.48 -12.82
N LEU A 179 -3.26 8.62 -13.40
CA LEU A 179 -3.97 9.89 -13.24
C LEU A 179 -5.30 9.92 -14.01
N LYS A 180 -6.25 10.67 -13.45
CA LYS A 180 -7.49 11.00 -14.15
C LYS A 180 -7.18 11.80 -15.43
N PRO A 181 -7.98 11.66 -16.47
CA PRO A 181 -7.91 12.56 -17.62
C PRO A 181 -8.00 14.02 -17.16
N SER A 182 -7.17 14.89 -17.76
CA SER A 182 -7.31 16.34 -17.51
C SER A 182 -8.71 16.77 -17.92
N SER A 183 -9.46 17.37 -16.99
CA SER A 183 -10.72 18.03 -17.35
C SER A 183 -10.39 19.17 -18.31
N SER A 184 -10.84 19.04 -19.53
CA SER A 184 -10.72 20.08 -20.57
C SER A 184 -11.54 21.30 -20.20
#